data_2b3457c7d7bd165c795f8aa6fe56ef0e
#
_entry.id   2b3457c7d7bd165c795f8aa6fe56ef0e
#
_cell.length_a   1.000
_cell.length_b   1.000
_cell.length_c   1.000
_cell.angle_alpha   90.00
_cell.angle_beta   90.00
_cell.angle_gamma   90.00
#
_symmetry.space_group_name_H-M   'P 1'
#
loop_
_entity.id
_entity.type
_entity.pdbx_description
1 polymer ?
#
loop_
_entity_poly.entity_id
_entity_poly.type
_entity_poly.pdbx_seq_one_letter_code
_entity_poly.pdbx_strand_id
1 'polypeptide(L)'
;FSEETFLKFKAAGGQEAKSSSYEKAFQSLKGISVIYENEHMLLLNKPEGILTQKASDSDLSLNEWMIGYLLYHKVISEQSLQTFKPSVCNRLDRNTSGLVICAKTLMGSQKLNEMIKTRAVRKYYRLFVKGRLEKELSLKGYLVKDEKTNRVSVINKPVDNSSYIETRFYPLQIFSDMTYLEVELITGKTHQIRAHMASIGHPLLMDYKYGEAAFNHRYEKLISGRGQLLHAYRLEFPPCRLLAEEEIHRFTAPEPDAFQKLLQIKGKENIDDNMEFQRS
;
A
#
# COMPACT_ATOMS: atom_id res chain seq x y z
N PHE A 1 -38.36 21.05 24.61
CA PHE A 1 -37.15 20.30 24.26
C PHE A 1 -35.99 21.28 24.38
N SER A 2 -35.05 21.04 25.31
CA SER A 2 -33.88 21.88 25.47
C SER A 2 -32.85 21.58 24.37
N GLU A 3 -32.07 22.59 24.02
CA GLU A 3 -31.00 22.48 23.01
C GLU A 3 -29.99 21.37 23.38
N GLU A 4 -29.80 21.14 24.69
CA GLU A 4 -28.99 20.05 25.25
C GLU A 4 -29.54 18.66 24.96
N THR A 5 -30.88 18.49 24.94
CA THR A 5 -31.56 17.23 24.59
C THR A 5 -31.43 16.96 23.08
N PHE A 6 -31.52 18.02 22.23
CA PHE A 6 -31.33 17.91 20.79
C PHE A 6 -29.88 17.56 20.42
N LEU A 7 -28.90 18.13 21.11
CA LEU A 7 -27.49 17.80 20.93
C LEU A 7 -27.17 16.35 21.36
N LYS A 8 -27.74 15.86 22.47
CA LYS A 8 -27.62 14.47 22.91
C LYS A 8 -28.27 13.49 21.92
N PHE A 9 -29.43 13.84 21.35
CA PHE A 9 -30.11 13.02 20.35
C PHE A 9 -29.33 12.97 19.03
N LYS A 10 -28.76 14.10 18.59
CA LYS A 10 -27.90 14.16 17.40
C LYS A 10 -26.58 13.41 17.59
N ALA A 11 -26.01 13.45 18.80
CA ALA A 11 -24.81 12.68 19.16
C ALA A 11 -25.09 11.16 19.21
N ALA A 12 -26.21 10.73 19.77
CA ALA A 12 -26.61 9.32 19.82
C ALA A 12 -26.91 8.74 18.43
N GLY A 13 -27.69 9.46 17.60
CA GLY A 13 -27.99 9.04 16.23
C GLY A 13 -26.73 9.03 15.33
N GLY A 14 -25.78 9.95 15.57
CA GLY A 14 -24.49 9.96 14.88
C GLY A 14 -23.57 8.81 15.29
N GLN A 15 -23.71 8.28 16.49
CA GLN A 15 -22.94 7.15 17.03
C GLN A 15 -23.44 5.80 16.47
N GLU A 16 -24.75 5.59 16.45
CA GLU A 16 -25.37 4.40 15.83
C GLU A 16 -25.07 4.32 14.33
N ALA A 17 -25.12 5.45 13.61
CA ALA A 17 -24.76 5.51 12.18
C ALA A 17 -23.27 5.20 11.92
N LYS A 18 -22.36 5.57 12.84
CA LYS A 18 -20.93 5.26 12.73
C LYS A 18 -20.65 3.80 13.05
N SER A 19 -21.26 3.22 14.07
CA SER A 19 -21.16 1.80 14.39
C SER A 19 -21.64 0.93 13.23
N SER A 20 -22.76 1.27 12.63
CA SER A 20 -23.28 0.63 11.41
C SER A 20 -22.30 0.73 10.22
N SER A 21 -21.52 1.83 10.10
CA SER A 21 -20.51 1.96 9.03
C SER A 21 -19.31 1.02 9.22
N TYR A 22 -18.86 0.80 10.45
CA TYR A 22 -17.75 -0.12 10.75
C TYR A 22 -18.15 -1.58 10.53
N GLU A 23 -19.33 -1.96 11.01
CA GLU A 23 -19.89 -3.28 10.79
C GLU A 23 -20.08 -3.56 9.28
N LYS A 24 -20.67 -2.62 8.56
CA LYS A 24 -20.86 -2.70 7.12
C LYS A 24 -19.52 -2.88 6.39
N ALA A 25 -18.48 -2.13 6.76
CA ALA A 25 -17.15 -2.26 6.16
C ALA A 25 -16.57 -3.66 6.42
N PHE A 26 -16.64 -4.16 7.65
CA PHE A 26 -16.13 -5.47 8.04
C PHE A 26 -16.85 -6.61 7.30
N GLN A 27 -18.16 -6.50 7.13
CA GLN A 27 -18.95 -7.50 6.43
C GLN A 27 -18.80 -7.44 4.90
N SER A 28 -18.63 -6.25 4.32
CA SER A 28 -18.67 -6.03 2.87
C SER A 28 -17.30 -6.13 2.18
N LEU A 29 -16.24 -5.62 2.82
CA LEU A 29 -14.90 -5.64 2.22
C LEU A 29 -14.28 -7.03 2.42
N LYS A 30 -13.91 -7.69 1.32
CA LYS A 30 -13.37 -9.05 1.31
C LYS A 30 -11.89 -9.08 0.91
N GLY A 31 -11.23 -10.20 1.19
CA GLY A 31 -9.83 -10.43 0.83
C GLY A 31 -8.80 -9.75 1.74
N ILE A 32 -9.24 -9.04 2.79
CA ILE A 32 -8.36 -8.47 3.81
C ILE A 32 -7.96 -9.60 4.77
N SER A 33 -6.68 -9.72 5.09
CA SER A 33 -6.18 -10.69 6.06
C SER A 33 -5.26 -10.03 7.09
N VAL A 34 -5.25 -10.58 8.29
CA VAL A 34 -4.36 -10.17 9.38
C VAL A 34 -3.03 -10.91 9.21
N ILE A 35 -1.94 -10.16 9.13
CA ILE A 35 -0.57 -10.70 9.05
C ILE A 35 0.06 -10.80 10.45
N TYR A 36 -0.21 -9.81 11.29
CA TYR A 36 0.29 -9.78 12.66
C TYR A 36 -0.63 -8.93 13.53
N GLU A 37 -0.80 -9.34 14.77
CA GLU A 37 -1.54 -8.60 15.77
C GLU A 37 -0.91 -8.77 17.16
N ASN A 38 -0.81 -7.65 17.89
CA ASN A 38 -0.53 -7.65 19.32
C ASN A 38 -1.41 -6.60 20.03
N GLU A 39 -1.10 -6.29 21.28
CA GLU A 39 -1.86 -5.31 22.07
C GLU A 39 -1.96 -3.94 21.40
N HIS A 40 -0.89 -3.46 20.77
CA HIS A 40 -0.73 -2.07 20.32
C HIS A 40 -0.89 -1.86 18.83
N MET A 41 -0.62 -2.90 18.03
CA MET A 41 -0.59 -2.80 16.57
C MET A 41 -1.27 -3.97 15.88
N LEU A 42 -1.66 -3.71 14.63
CA LEU A 42 -2.22 -4.69 13.71
C LEU A 42 -1.59 -4.45 12.33
N LEU A 43 -1.10 -5.49 11.68
CA LEU A 43 -0.64 -5.47 10.30
C LEU A 43 -1.65 -6.18 9.42
N LEU A 44 -2.18 -5.46 8.44
CA LEU A 44 -3.17 -5.96 7.50
C LEU A 44 -2.58 -6.12 6.12
N ASN A 45 -2.91 -7.22 5.44
CA ASN A 45 -2.72 -7.35 4.01
C ASN A 45 -3.97 -6.83 3.30
N LYS A 46 -3.84 -5.66 2.66
CA LYS A 46 -4.91 -5.01 1.91
C LYS A 46 -4.91 -5.56 0.47
N PRO A 47 -6.02 -6.07 -0.07
CA PRO A 47 -6.13 -6.38 -1.48
C PRO A 47 -6.19 -5.10 -2.33
N GLU A 48 -6.02 -5.24 -3.65
CA GLU A 48 -6.30 -4.17 -4.60
C GLU A 48 -7.78 -3.75 -4.59
N GLY A 49 -8.08 -2.55 -5.07
CA GLY A 49 -9.45 -2.04 -5.21
C GLY A 49 -10.03 -1.41 -3.93
N ILE A 50 -9.43 -1.63 -2.76
CA ILE A 50 -9.90 -1.09 -1.47
C ILE A 50 -9.13 0.19 -1.11
N LEU A 51 -9.86 1.24 -0.72
CA LEU A 51 -9.27 2.45 -0.15
C LEU A 51 -8.65 2.17 1.22
N THR A 52 -7.48 2.73 1.50
CA THR A 52 -6.89 2.66 2.86
C THR A 52 -7.67 3.52 3.84
N GLN A 53 -8.09 4.71 3.41
CA GLN A 53 -8.94 5.65 4.15
C GLN A 53 -10.02 6.19 3.21
N LYS A 54 -11.15 6.59 3.77
CA LYS A 54 -12.24 7.23 3.01
C LYS A 54 -11.76 8.46 2.26
N ALA A 55 -12.24 8.64 1.04
CA ALA A 55 -12.11 9.88 0.28
C ALA A 55 -13.41 10.71 0.40
N SER A 56 -14.55 10.05 0.63
CA SER A 56 -15.86 10.65 0.89
C SER A 56 -16.59 9.92 2.01
N ASP A 57 -17.62 10.51 2.58
CA ASP A 57 -18.38 9.91 3.70
C ASP A 57 -19.07 8.59 3.32
N SER A 58 -19.45 8.43 2.05
CA SER A 58 -20.08 7.22 1.53
C SER A 58 -19.12 6.05 1.28
N ASP A 59 -17.81 6.29 1.26
CA ASP A 59 -16.81 5.26 0.99
C ASP A 59 -16.71 4.27 2.16
N LEU A 60 -16.43 3.02 1.82
CA LEU A 60 -15.90 2.02 2.76
C LEU A 60 -14.38 1.93 2.56
N SER A 61 -13.64 1.84 3.66
CA SER A 61 -12.18 1.75 3.60
C SER A 61 -11.61 0.72 4.57
N LEU A 62 -10.33 0.41 4.39
CA LEU A 62 -9.59 -0.49 5.29
C LEU A 62 -9.63 0.00 6.74
N ASN A 63 -9.61 1.32 6.95
CA ASN A 63 -9.67 1.91 8.30
C ASN A 63 -11.00 1.58 9.01
N GLU A 64 -12.13 1.69 8.31
CA GLU A 64 -13.43 1.29 8.86
C GLU A 64 -13.52 -0.24 9.06
N TRP A 65 -12.99 -1.01 8.11
CA TRP A 65 -12.91 -2.47 8.24
C TRP A 65 -12.13 -2.89 9.49
N MET A 66 -10.97 -2.26 9.74
CA MET A 66 -10.15 -2.53 10.92
C MET A 66 -10.90 -2.25 12.21
N ILE A 67 -11.60 -1.12 12.31
CA ILE A 67 -12.40 -0.80 13.50
C ILE A 67 -13.52 -1.82 13.68
N GLY A 68 -14.22 -2.19 12.60
CA GLY A 68 -15.25 -3.24 12.62
C GLY A 68 -14.69 -4.59 13.04
N TYR A 69 -13.50 -4.96 12.56
CA TYR A 69 -12.78 -6.17 13.00
C TYR A 69 -12.51 -6.16 14.51
N LEU A 70 -11.98 -5.06 15.05
CA LEU A 70 -11.63 -4.94 16.46
C LEU A 70 -12.90 -4.96 17.37
N LEU A 71 -13.99 -4.35 16.91
CA LEU A 71 -15.29 -4.40 17.60
C LEU A 71 -15.89 -5.81 17.59
N TYR A 72 -15.89 -6.47 16.42
CA TYR A 72 -16.41 -7.83 16.27
C TYR A 72 -15.68 -8.84 17.18
N HIS A 73 -14.35 -8.73 17.25
CA HIS A 73 -13.52 -9.59 18.11
C HIS A 73 -13.45 -9.12 19.56
N LYS A 74 -14.22 -8.08 19.95
CA LYS A 74 -14.28 -7.52 21.31
C LYS A 74 -12.91 -7.05 21.85
N VAL A 75 -11.99 -6.69 20.96
CA VAL A 75 -10.68 -6.10 21.32
C VAL A 75 -10.87 -4.68 21.82
N ILE A 76 -11.85 -3.98 21.27
CA ILE A 76 -12.29 -2.64 21.67
C ILE A 76 -13.81 -2.63 21.85
N SER A 77 -14.32 -1.61 22.56
CA SER A 77 -15.75 -1.34 22.70
C SER A 77 -16.12 -0.03 22.02
N GLU A 78 -17.40 0.18 21.70
CA GLU A 78 -17.90 1.45 21.19
C GLU A 78 -17.60 2.61 22.14
N GLN A 79 -17.66 2.35 23.45
CA GLN A 79 -17.32 3.36 24.46
C GLN A 79 -15.84 3.75 24.40
N SER A 80 -14.91 2.81 24.14
CA SER A 80 -13.47 3.09 24.02
C SER A 80 -13.15 3.96 22.81
N LEU A 81 -13.96 3.92 21.74
CA LEU A 81 -13.81 4.78 20.56
C LEU A 81 -14.02 6.27 20.84
N GLN A 82 -14.64 6.63 21.97
CA GLN A 82 -14.78 8.02 22.40
C GLN A 82 -13.47 8.58 22.96
N THR A 83 -12.62 7.72 23.53
CA THR A 83 -11.34 8.11 24.11
C THR A 83 -10.20 8.01 23.10
N PHE A 84 -10.14 6.91 22.36
CA PHE A 84 -9.15 6.68 21.31
C PHE A 84 -9.77 5.93 20.15
N LYS A 85 -9.55 6.41 18.94
CA LYS A 85 -9.98 5.78 17.71
C LYS A 85 -8.78 5.10 17.00
N PRO A 86 -8.73 3.76 16.91
CA PRO A 86 -7.74 3.05 16.13
C PRO A 86 -7.66 3.56 14.70
N SER A 87 -6.47 3.61 14.12
CA SER A 87 -6.26 4.17 12.79
C SER A 87 -5.11 3.52 12.05
N VAL A 88 -5.18 3.56 10.72
CA VAL A 88 -4.05 3.22 9.85
C VAL A 88 -2.95 4.26 9.97
N CYS A 89 -1.69 3.83 10.03
CA CYS A 89 -0.52 4.69 10.18
C CYS A 89 0.18 5.00 8.84
N ASN A 90 -0.04 4.18 7.81
CA ASN A 90 0.42 4.44 6.45
C ASN A 90 -0.70 4.23 5.45
N ARG A 91 -0.53 4.73 4.24
CA ARG A 91 -1.52 4.61 3.18
C ARG A 91 -0.92 3.92 1.97
N LEU A 92 -1.72 3.06 1.34
CA LEU A 92 -1.51 2.53 0.01
C LEU A 92 -2.56 3.11 -0.93
N ASP A 93 -2.21 3.26 -2.20
CA ASP A 93 -3.18 3.62 -3.25
C ASP A 93 -4.31 2.57 -3.30
N ARG A 94 -5.48 2.94 -3.84
CA ARG A 94 -6.62 2.02 -3.96
C ARG A 94 -6.22 0.67 -4.56
N ASN A 95 -5.47 0.70 -5.66
CA ASN A 95 -5.07 -0.49 -6.40
C ASN A 95 -3.69 -1.06 -6.02
N THR A 96 -3.03 -0.51 -5.00
CA THR A 96 -1.83 -1.11 -4.42
C THR A 96 -2.26 -2.07 -3.33
N SER A 97 -1.79 -3.32 -3.42
CA SER A 97 -2.02 -4.34 -2.40
C SER A 97 -0.89 -4.41 -1.37
N GLY A 98 -1.08 -5.17 -0.30
CA GLY A 98 -0.04 -5.50 0.67
C GLY A 98 -0.17 -4.82 2.03
N LEU A 99 0.94 -4.70 2.75
CA LEU A 99 1.00 -4.39 4.17
C LEU A 99 0.59 -2.96 4.50
N VAL A 100 -0.38 -2.86 5.42
CA VAL A 100 -0.79 -1.61 6.06
C VAL A 100 -0.60 -1.74 7.57
N ILE A 101 0.06 -0.74 8.16
CA ILE A 101 0.33 -0.63 9.59
C ILE A 101 -0.87 0.07 10.24
N CYS A 102 -1.42 -0.52 11.28
CA CYS A 102 -2.54 0.02 12.03
C CYS A 102 -2.20 0.10 13.52
N ALA A 103 -2.60 1.18 14.16
CA ALA A 103 -2.48 1.37 15.61
C ALA A 103 -3.79 1.04 16.31
N LYS A 104 -3.72 0.19 17.34
CA LYS A 104 -4.86 -0.22 18.17
C LYS A 104 -5.01 0.64 19.42
N THR A 105 -3.92 1.24 19.92
CA THR A 105 -3.86 2.06 21.13
C THR A 105 -3.20 3.40 20.86
N LEU A 106 -3.41 4.38 21.77
CA LEU A 106 -2.76 5.69 21.68
C LEU A 106 -1.24 5.58 21.72
N MET A 107 -0.69 4.75 22.60
CA MET A 107 0.76 4.49 22.67
C MET A 107 1.28 3.87 21.36
N GLY A 108 0.57 2.88 20.84
CA GLY A 108 0.87 2.30 19.52
C GLY A 108 0.85 3.33 18.39
N SER A 109 -0.16 4.21 18.39
CA SER A 109 -0.28 5.29 17.38
C SER A 109 0.89 6.27 17.46
N GLN A 110 1.24 6.74 18.63
CA GLN A 110 2.36 7.66 18.83
C GLN A 110 3.68 7.03 18.36
N LYS A 111 3.97 5.80 18.80
CA LYS A 111 5.23 5.13 18.48
C LYS A 111 5.35 4.73 17.03
N LEU A 112 4.30 4.15 16.42
CA LEU A 112 4.28 3.77 15.00
C LEU A 112 4.41 5.00 14.09
N ASN A 113 3.69 6.10 14.37
CA ASN A 113 3.80 7.32 13.59
C ASN A 113 5.17 7.98 13.73
N GLU A 114 5.80 7.96 14.93
CA GLU A 114 7.18 8.39 15.13
C GLU A 114 8.15 7.59 14.26
N MET A 115 8.08 6.25 14.31
CA MET A 115 8.96 5.38 13.52
C MET A 115 8.78 5.56 12.00
N ILE A 116 7.55 5.80 11.55
CA ILE A 116 7.27 6.09 10.14
C ILE A 116 7.83 7.47 9.74
N LYS A 117 7.63 8.49 10.59
CA LYS A 117 8.13 9.85 10.37
C LYS A 117 9.66 9.92 10.33
N THR A 118 10.33 9.20 11.22
CA THR A 118 11.80 9.10 11.29
C THR A 118 12.37 8.12 10.27
N ARG A 119 11.53 7.41 9.49
CA ARG A 119 11.92 6.39 8.52
C ARG A 119 12.61 5.18 9.16
N ALA A 120 12.38 4.94 10.43
CA ALA A 120 12.91 3.77 11.13
C ALA A 120 12.28 2.46 10.64
N VAL A 121 11.01 2.49 10.20
CA VAL A 121 10.36 1.36 9.53
C VAL A 121 10.75 1.35 8.06
N ARG A 122 11.49 0.31 7.63
CA ARG A 122 11.83 0.12 6.22
C ARG A 122 10.66 -0.55 5.50
N LYS A 123 10.37 -0.09 4.28
CA LYS A 123 9.22 -0.52 3.48
C LYS A 123 9.69 -1.03 2.12
N TYR A 124 9.35 -2.27 1.81
CA TYR A 124 9.72 -2.91 0.56
C TYR A 124 8.48 -3.28 -0.25
N TYR A 125 8.57 -3.04 -1.54
CA TYR A 125 7.51 -3.33 -2.50
C TYR A 125 8.01 -4.30 -3.56
N ARG A 126 7.07 -5.02 -4.17
CA ARG A 126 7.29 -5.84 -5.35
C ARG A 126 6.48 -5.28 -6.50
N LEU A 127 7.05 -5.28 -7.70
CA LEU A 127 6.37 -4.74 -8.88
C LEU A 127 7.01 -5.26 -10.17
N PHE A 128 6.24 -5.16 -11.27
CA PHE A 128 6.73 -5.35 -12.62
C PHE A 128 6.76 -4.03 -13.37
N VAL A 129 7.85 -3.79 -14.09
CA VAL A 129 8.02 -2.61 -14.94
C VAL A 129 8.29 -2.99 -16.38
N LYS A 130 7.91 -2.13 -17.31
CA LYS A 130 8.24 -2.25 -18.73
C LYS A 130 9.75 -2.17 -18.95
N GLY A 131 10.26 -3.06 -19.81
CA GLY A 131 11.64 -3.06 -20.27
C GLY A 131 12.63 -3.67 -19.29
N ARG A 132 13.87 -3.73 -19.73
CA ARG A 132 14.97 -4.36 -19.01
C ARG A 132 15.69 -3.37 -18.11
N LEU A 133 15.75 -3.65 -16.83
CA LEU A 133 16.56 -2.97 -15.83
C LEU A 133 17.62 -3.94 -15.32
N GLU A 134 18.86 -3.76 -15.74
CA GLU A 134 19.94 -4.75 -15.50
C GLU A 134 20.72 -4.48 -14.21
N LYS A 135 20.57 -3.27 -13.65
CA LYS A 135 21.34 -2.83 -12.47
C LYS A 135 20.41 -2.22 -11.42
N GLU A 136 20.88 -2.26 -10.20
CA GLU A 136 20.26 -1.49 -9.11
C GLU A 136 20.24 0.00 -9.42
N LEU A 137 19.17 0.67 -9.04
CA LEU A 137 18.99 2.10 -9.23
C LEU A 137 18.64 2.77 -7.89
N SER A 138 19.22 3.94 -7.65
CA SER A 138 18.80 4.85 -6.59
C SER A 138 18.32 6.15 -7.22
N LEU A 139 17.02 6.36 -7.21
CA LEU A 139 16.40 7.56 -7.77
C LEU A 139 16.08 8.57 -6.66
N LYS A 140 16.50 9.82 -6.91
CA LYS A 140 16.24 10.97 -6.05
C LYS A 140 15.65 12.09 -6.91
N GLY A 141 14.79 12.91 -6.30
CA GLY A 141 14.18 14.03 -7.00
C GLY A 141 13.15 14.72 -6.14
N TYR A 142 12.27 15.45 -6.77
CA TYR A 142 11.18 16.16 -6.10
C TYR A 142 9.86 15.86 -6.81
N LEU A 143 8.80 15.63 -6.04
CA LEU A 143 7.45 15.47 -6.57
C LEU A 143 6.71 16.81 -6.52
N VAL A 144 6.13 17.14 -7.65
CA VAL A 144 5.13 18.22 -7.77
C VAL A 144 3.78 17.57 -8.06
N LYS A 145 2.75 17.99 -7.34
CA LYS A 145 1.39 17.49 -7.51
C LYS A 145 0.57 18.48 -8.34
N ASP A 146 -0.08 17.96 -9.36
CA ASP A 146 -1.18 18.64 -10.05
C ASP A 146 -2.49 18.30 -9.33
N GLU A 147 -3.06 19.26 -8.65
CA GLU A 147 -4.27 19.08 -7.86
C GLU A 147 -5.51 18.81 -8.73
N LYS A 148 -5.54 19.32 -9.98
CA LYS A 148 -6.67 19.13 -10.89
C LYS A 148 -6.78 17.69 -11.40
N THR A 149 -5.64 17.09 -11.74
CA THR A 149 -5.58 15.73 -12.29
C THR A 149 -5.21 14.69 -11.23
N ASN A 150 -4.87 15.15 -10.02
CA ASN A 150 -4.30 14.31 -8.96
C ASN A 150 -3.11 13.45 -9.45
N ARG A 151 -2.35 13.96 -10.44
CA ARG A 151 -1.09 13.36 -10.91
C ARG A 151 0.08 14.00 -10.19
N VAL A 152 1.19 13.28 -10.13
CA VAL A 152 2.46 13.83 -9.67
C VAL A 152 3.51 13.69 -10.76
N SER A 153 4.42 14.65 -10.83
CA SER A 153 5.56 14.65 -11.75
C SER A 153 6.86 14.71 -10.97
N VAL A 154 7.89 14.06 -11.48
CA VAL A 154 9.23 14.08 -10.90
C VAL A 154 10.06 15.18 -11.58
N ILE A 155 10.70 16.01 -10.78
CA ILE A 155 11.63 17.06 -11.23
C ILE A 155 12.95 16.94 -10.48
N ASN A 156 14.05 17.42 -11.12
CA ASN A 156 15.40 17.28 -10.58
C ASN A 156 15.79 18.41 -9.59
N LYS A 157 15.10 19.54 -9.63
CA LYS A 157 15.38 20.69 -8.76
C LYS A 157 14.13 21.03 -7.94
N PRO A 158 14.28 21.45 -6.67
CA PRO A 158 13.14 21.85 -5.87
C PRO A 158 12.45 23.09 -6.45
N VAL A 159 11.13 23.11 -6.38
CA VAL A 159 10.28 24.28 -6.61
C VAL A 159 9.30 24.40 -5.43
N ASP A 160 8.61 25.54 -5.33
CA ASP A 160 7.60 25.74 -4.31
C ASP A 160 6.58 24.59 -4.30
N ASN A 161 6.20 24.13 -3.10
CA ASN A 161 5.31 23.01 -2.88
C ASN A 161 5.79 21.64 -3.40
N SER A 162 7.05 21.51 -3.83
CA SER A 162 7.63 20.21 -4.16
C SER A 162 8.04 19.42 -2.90
N SER A 163 8.04 18.10 -3.00
CA SER A 163 8.46 17.21 -1.91
C SER A 163 9.64 16.35 -2.34
N TYR A 164 10.72 16.35 -1.56
CA TYR A 164 11.85 15.45 -1.79
C TYR A 164 11.42 13.99 -1.74
N ILE A 165 11.91 13.20 -2.70
CA ILE A 165 11.66 11.77 -2.82
C ILE A 165 12.95 10.99 -3.05
N GLU A 166 13.00 9.79 -2.47
CA GLU A 166 14.08 8.83 -2.66
C GLU A 166 13.53 7.41 -2.68
N THR A 167 13.96 6.61 -3.68
CA THR A 167 13.54 5.23 -3.87
C THR A 167 14.70 4.42 -4.42
N ARG A 168 14.92 3.21 -3.91
CA ARG A 168 15.92 2.26 -4.40
C ARG A 168 15.24 1.06 -5.05
N PHE A 169 15.79 0.61 -6.18
CA PHE A 169 15.22 -0.45 -7.00
C PHE A 169 16.27 -1.55 -7.20
N TYR A 170 15.85 -2.78 -6.94
CA TYR A 170 16.68 -3.98 -7.01
C TYR A 170 16.06 -4.97 -7.99
N PRO A 171 16.66 -5.20 -9.18
CA PRO A 171 16.19 -6.21 -10.11
C PRO A 171 16.27 -7.60 -9.47
N LEU A 172 15.15 -8.34 -9.51
CA LEU A 172 15.08 -9.70 -9.03
C LEU A 172 15.11 -10.70 -10.18
N GLN A 173 14.36 -10.38 -11.24
CA GLN A 173 14.32 -11.19 -12.46
C GLN A 173 14.07 -10.28 -13.66
N ILE A 174 14.87 -10.51 -14.71
CA ILE A 174 14.85 -9.73 -15.96
C ILE A 174 14.31 -10.64 -17.06
N PHE A 175 13.29 -10.16 -17.76
CA PHE A 175 12.69 -10.81 -18.90
C PHE A 175 12.97 -10.03 -20.19
N SER A 176 12.54 -10.54 -21.34
CA SER A 176 12.75 -9.89 -22.63
C SER A 176 12.16 -8.48 -22.71
N ASP A 177 10.98 -8.25 -22.14
CA ASP A 177 10.23 -6.99 -22.26
C ASP A 177 9.80 -6.36 -20.93
N MET A 178 10.16 -6.96 -19.78
CA MET A 178 9.85 -6.45 -18.47
C MET A 178 10.90 -6.85 -17.42
N THR A 179 10.85 -6.21 -16.27
CA THR A 179 11.67 -6.56 -15.12
C THR A 179 10.80 -6.67 -13.86
N TYR A 180 11.00 -7.72 -13.09
CA TYR A 180 10.46 -7.89 -11.74
C TYR A 180 11.43 -7.30 -10.73
N LEU A 181 10.94 -6.39 -9.87
CA LEU A 181 11.75 -5.60 -8.96
C LEU A 181 11.32 -5.77 -7.50
N GLU A 182 12.29 -5.73 -6.60
CA GLU A 182 12.10 -5.27 -5.23
C GLU A 182 12.43 -3.79 -5.13
N VAL A 183 11.68 -3.04 -4.34
CA VAL A 183 11.83 -1.59 -4.17
C VAL A 183 11.86 -1.23 -2.71
N GLU A 184 12.90 -0.54 -2.27
CA GLU A 184 12.95 0.08 -0.95
C GLU A 184 12.43 1.52 -1.04
N LEU A 185 11.31 1.79 -0.37
CA LEU A 185 10.68 3.10 -0.34
C LEU A 185 11.22 3.92 0.84
N ILE A 186 12.22 4.78 0.58
CA ILE A 186 12.85 5.61 1.63
C ILE A 186 11.90 6.74 2.07
N THR A 187 11.32 7.45 1.13
CA THR A 187 10.25 8.43 1.36
C THR A 187 8.92 7.86 0.90
N GLY A 188 7.80 8.30 1.46
CA GLY A 188 6.48 7.74 1.17
C GLY A 188 5.49 8.81 0.69
N LYS A 189 5.68 9.33 -0.52
CA LYS A 189 4.76 10.31 -1.12
C LYS A 189 3.78 9.63 -2.07
N THR A 190 2.63 10.26 -2.29
CA THR A 190 1.58 9.77 -3.19
C THR A 190 2.15 9.42 -4.55
N HIS A 191 1.83 8.23 -5.06
CA HIS A 191 2.27 7.69 -6.35
C HIS A 191 3.79 7.68 -6.60
N GLN A 192 4.63 7.82 -5.56
CA GLN A 192 6.07 8.03 -5.69
C GLN A 192 6.77 6.98 -6.57
N ILE A 193 6.60 5.68 -6.27
CA ILE A 193 7.21 4.59 -7.04
C ILE A 193 6.77 4.64 -8.49
N ARG A 194 5.47 4.84 -8.73
CA ARG A 194 4.84 4.90 -10.04
C ARG A 194 5.41 6.04 -10.89
N ALA A 195 5.50 7.24 -10.30
CA ALA A 195 6.04 8.42 -10.97
C ALA A 195 7.55 8.32 -11.23
N HIS A 196 8.34 7.79 -10.27
CA HIS A 196 9.77 7.56 -10.45
C HIS A 196 10.04 6.65 -11.64
N MET A 197 9.40 5.47 -11.69
CA MET A 197 9.62 4.51 -12.76
C MET A 197 9.14 5.04 -14.12
N ALA A 198 8.01 5.73 -14.16
CA ALA A 198 7.54 6.36 -15.39
C ALA A 198 8.49 7.46 -15.88
N SER A 199 9.11 8.24 -14.97
CA SER A 199 10.02 9.33 -15.34
C SER A 199 11.32 8.87 -16.02
N ILE A 200 11.68 7.60 -15.86
CA ILE A 200 12.86 7.00 -16.51
C ILE A 200 12.50 6.04 -17.64
N GLY A 201 11.23 6.03 -18.10
CA GLY A 201 10.79 5.21 -19.23
C GLY A 201 10.46 3.75 -18.90
N HIS A 202 10.41 3.39 -17.61
CA HIS A 202 10.07 2.03 -17.12
C HIS A 202 8.76 2.03 -16.31
N PRO A 203 7.61 2.42 -16.88
CA PRO A 203 6.37 2.49 -16.12
C PRO A 203 5.96 1.11 -15.61
N LEU A 204 5.16 1.10 -14.51
CA LEU A 204 4.64 -0.12 -13.93
C LEU A 204 3.63 -0.79 -14.87
N LEU A 205 3.67 -2.11 -14.88
CA LEU A 205 2.67 -2.92 -15.58
C LEU A 205 1.28 -2.71 -14.96
N MET A 206 0.26 -2.59 -15.82
CA MET A 206 -1.14 -2.32 -15.48
C MET A 206 -1.36 -0.96 -14.81
N ASP A 207 -0.42 -0.04 -14.88
CA ASP A 207 -0.64 1.34 -14.45
C ASP A 207 -1.30 2.16 -15.54
N TYR A 208 -2.61 2.41 -15.44
CA TYR A 208 -3.37 3.20 -16.42
C TYR A 208 -3.21 4.71 -16.26
N LYS A 209 -2.55 5.14 -15.18
CA LYS A 209 -2.32 6.57 -14.91
C LYS A 209 -0.94 7.05 -15.36
N TYR A 210 0.10 6.26 -15.13
CA TYR A 210 1.49 6.56 -15.46
C TYR A 210 2.09 5.60 -16.48
N GLY A 211 1.40 4.50 -16.78
CA GLY A 211 1.85 3.45 -17.66
C GLY A 211 1.58 3.72 -19.13
N GLU A 212 1.92 2.73 -19.93
CA GLU A 212 1.74 2.72 -21.38
C GLU A 212 0.63 1.75 -21.78
N ALA A 213 -0.41 2.29 -22.43
CA ALA A 213 -1.61 1.51 -22.77
C ALA A 213 -1.31 0.28 -23.66
N ALA A 214 -0.44 0.44 -24.66
CA ALA A 214 -0.07 -0.66 -25.59
C ALA A 214 0.68 -1.78 -24.86
N PHE A 215 1.52 -1.44 -23.88
CA PHE A 215 2.19 -2.42 -23.03
C PHE A 215 1.22 -3.15 -22.12
N ASN A 216 0.34 -2.44 -21.44
CA ASN A 216 -0.66 -3.01 -20.55
C ASN A 216 -1.61 -3.96 -21.29
N HIS A 217 -2.08 -3.58 -22.47
CA HIS A 217 -3.02 -4.36 -23.26
C HIS A 217 -2.52 -5.78 -23.61
N ARG A 218 -1.21 -5.97 -23.75
CA ARG A 218 -0.61 -7.29 -23.98
C ARG A 218 -0.83 -8.26 -22.83
N TYR A 219 -0.97 -7.74 -21.60
CA TYR A 219 -1.06 -8.52 -20.38
C TYR A 219 -2.47 -8.58 -19.76
N GLU A 220 -3.41 -7.71 -20.18
CA GLU A 220 -4.77 -7.64 -19.62
C GLU A 220 -5.52 -8.98 -19.63
N LYS A 221 -5.30 -9.80 -20.67
CA LYS A 221 -5.94 -11.13 -20.79
C LYS A 221 -5.23 -12.21 -19.97
N LEU A 222 -3.97 -11.97 -19.61
CA LEU A 222 -3.13 -12.94 -18.90
C LEU A 222 -3.27 -12.84 -17.39
N ILE A 223 -3.56 -11.64 -16.87
CA ILE A 223 -3.62 -11.37 -15.46
C ILE A 223 -4.96 -10.75 -15.09
N SER A 224 -5.58 -11.29 -14.05
CA SER A 224 -6.74 -10.68 -13.42
C SER A 224 -6.28 -9.60 -12.46
N GLY A 225 -6.62 -8.33 -12.72
CA GLY A 225 -6.29 -7.20 -11.85
C GLY A 225 -6.85 -5.91 -12.43
N ARG A 226 -7.16 -4.94 -11.56
CA ARG A 226 -7.81 -3.68 -11.95
C ARG A 226 -6.86 -2.47 -11.92
N GLY A 227 -5.58 -2.67 -11.64
CA GLY A 227 -4.65 -1.57 -11.51
C GLY A 227 -3.20 -2.04 -11.49
N GLN A 228 -2.30 -1.09 -11.25
CA GLN A 228 -0.85 -1.30 -11.26
C GLN A 228 -0.42 -2.52 -10.42
N LEU A 229 0.43 -3.36 -10.99
CA LEU A 229 1.06 -4.46 -10.25
C LEU A 229 2.11 -3.91 -9.29
N LEU A 230 1.63 -3.44 -8.15
CA LEU A 230 2.42 -2.88 -7.05
C LEU A 230 1.92 -3.46 -5.73
N HIS A 231 2.81 -4.11 -5.00
CA HIS A 231 2.52 -4.81 -3.77
C HIS A 231 3.45 -4.39 -2.64
N ALA A 232 2.91 -3.89 -1.53
CA ALA A 232 3.66 -3.59 -0.30
C ALA A 232 4.02 -4.92 0.40
N TYR A 233 5.15 -5.49 -0.02
CA TYR A 233 5.53 -6.87 0.26
C TYR A 233 6.06 -7.08 1.68
N ARG A 234 6.99 -6.22 2.13
CA ARG A 234 7.70 -6.41 3.40
C ARG A 234 7.85 -5.12 4.19
N LEU A 235 7.69 -5.25 5.50
CA LEU A 235 8.03 -4.23 6.50
C LEU A 235 9.12 -4.76 7.42
N GLU A 236 10.10 -3.91 7.72
CA GLU A 236 11.13 -4.19 8.72
C GLU A 236 11.07 -3.11 9.81
N PHE A 237 10.84 -3.55 11.03
CA PHE A 237 10.81 -2.70 12.21
C PHE A 237 12.12 -2.83 12.97
N PRO A 238 12.71 -1.74 13.44
CA PRO A 238 13.83 -1.80 14.36
C PRO A 238 13.39 -2.40 15.70
N PRO A 239 14.34 -2.82 16.55
CA PRO A 239 14.05 -3.15 17.93
C PRO A 239 13.22 -2.05 18.60
N CYS A 240 12.10 -2.40 19.21
CA CYS A 240 11.23 -1.43 19.86
C CYS A 240 10.28 -2.08 20.88
N ARG A 241 9.77 -1.28 21.82
CA ARG A 241 8.85 -1.73 22.88
C ARG A 241 7.49 -2.25 22.39
N LEU A 242 7.12 -1.98 21.15
CA LEU A 242 5.88 -2.54 20.56
C LEU A 242 6.06 -3.98 20.10
N LEU A 243 7.29 -4.43 19.94
CA LEU A 243 7.74 -5.76 19.54
C LEU A 243 8.82 -6.21 20.53
N ALA A 244 9.44 -7.37 20.33
CA ALA A 244 10.59 -7.76 21.15
C ALA A 244 11.75 -6.76 20.94
N GLU A 245 12.37 -6.29 22.03
CA GLU A 245 13.29 -5.15 22.02
C GLU A 245 14.67 -5.46 21.38
N GLU A 246 15.00 -6.72 21.16
CA GLU A 246 16.37 -7.14 20.82
C GLU A 246 16.59 -7.43 19.34
N GLU A 247 15.53 -7.49 18.51
CA GLU A 247 15.63 -7.96 17.13
C GLU A 247 14.96 -7.04 16.11
N ILE A 248 15.42 -7.13 14.85
CA ILE A 248 14.71 -6.57 13.71
C ILE A 248 13.56 -7.50 13.35
N HIS A 249 12.34 -7.00 13.41
CA HIS A 249 11.14 -7.75 13.03
C HIS A 249 10.80 -7.54 11.56
N ARG A 250 10.67 -8.65 10.82
CA ARG A 250 10.28 -8.66 9.41
C ARG A 250 8.91 -9.29 9.25
N PHE A 251 8.01 -8.57 8.59
CA PHE A 251 6.68 -9.04 8.24
C PHE A 251 6.51 -8.99 6.73
N THR A 252 5.97 -10.06 6.15
CA THR A 252 5.72 -10.16 4.71
C THR A 252 4.25 -10.45 4.45
N ALA A 253 3.70 -9.86 3.38
CA ALA A 253 2.41 -10.25 2.84
C ALA A 253 2.62 -11.16 1.62
N PRO A 254 1.79 -12.22 1.43
CA PRO A 254 1.86 -13.03 0.23
C PRO A 254 1.57 -12.19 -1.00
N GLU A 255 2.35 -12.40 -2.06
CA GLU A 255 2.12 -11.73 -3.34
C GLU A 255 0.78 -12.16 -3.94
N PRO A 256 0.06 -11.24 -4.60
CA PRO A 256 -1.16 -11.59 -5.33
C PRO A 256 -0.91 -12.63 -6.44
N ASP A 257 -1.91 -13.45 -6.76
CA ASP A 257 -1.83 -14.49 -7.79
C ASP A 257 -1.34 -13.98 -9.14
N ALA A 258 -1.67 -12.74 -9.49
CA ALA A 258 -1.21 -12.10 -10.73
C ALA A 258 0.32 -12.06 -10.85
N PHE A 259 1.05 -11.86 -9.72
CA PHE A 259 2.51 -11.87 -9.69
C PHE A 259 3.04 -13.27 -9.97
N GLN A 260 2.54 -14.27 -9.27
CA GLN A 260 2.94 -15.66 -9.44
C GLN A 260 2.67 -16.17 -10.88
N LYS A 261 1.50 -15.80 -11.42
CA LYS A 261 1.13 -16.17 -12.79
C LYS A 261 2.08 -15.56 -13.81
N LEU A 262 2.44 -14.28 -13.67
CA LEU A 262 3.41 -13.64 -14.56
C LEU A 262 4.79 -14.25 -14.47
N LEU A 263 5.29 -14.53 -13.27
CA LEU A 263 6.58 -15.17 -13.06
C LEU A 263 6.63 -16.55 -13.75
N GLN A 264 5.55 -17.33 -13.67
CA GLN A 264 5.45 -18.64 -14.32
C GLN A 264 5.43 -18.52 -15.86
N ILE A 265 4.64 -17.58 -16.41
CA ILE A 265 4.55 -17.38 -17.87
C ILE A 265 5.90 -16.93 -18.42
N LYS A 266 6.49 -15.89 -17.82
CA LYS A 266 7.76 -15.31 -18.28
C LYS A 266 8.96 -16.20 -18.02
N GLY A 267 8.91 -17.02 -16.97
CA GLY A 267 9.94 -18.03 -16.71
C GLY A 267 10.01 -19.10 -17.81
N LYS A 268 8.87 -19.51 -18.37
CA LYS A 268 8.81 -20.46 -19.52
C LYS A 268 9.34 -19.82 -20.81
N GLU A 269 8.92 -18.58 -21.13
CA GLU A 269 9.44 -17.85 -22.32
C GLU A 269 10.97 -17.77 -22.32
N ASN A 270 11.59 -17.44 -21.19
CA ASN A 270 13.06 -17.39 -21.08
C ASN A 270 13.76 -18.74 -21.31
N ILE A 271 13.12 -19.86 -20.96
CA ILE A 271 13.67 -21.20 -21.18
C ILE A 271 13.60 -21.56 -22.66
N ASP A 272 12.49 -21.26 -23.33
CA ASP A 272 12.28 -21.55 -24.75
C ASP A 272 13.22 -20.73 -25.62
N ASP A 273 13.39 -19.43 -25.35
CA ASP A 273 14.35 -18.55 -26.05
C ASP A 273 15.80 -19.06 -25.91
N ASN A 274 16.19 -19.54 -24.72
CA ASN A 274 17.53 -20.10 -24.50
C ASN A 274 17.75 -21.46 -25.21
N MET A 275 16.70 -22.28 -25.37
CA MET A 275 16.78 -23.55 -26.07
C MET A 275 16.83 -23.36 -27.61
N GLU A 276 16.18 -22.34 -28.17
CA GLU A 276 16.30 -21.99 -29.58
C GLU A 276 17.69 -21.45 -29.92
N PHE A 277 18.27 -20.64 -29.04
CA PHE A 277 19.65 -20.10 -29.22
C PHE A 277 20.75 -21.16 -29.15
N GLN A 278 20.52 -22.28 -28.46
CA GLN A 278 21.45 -23.42 -28.41
C GLN A 278 21.31 -24.39 -29.60
N ARG A 279 20.22 -24.26 -30.39
CA ARG A 279 19.96 -25.09 -31.57
C ARG A 279 20.30 -24.41 -32.90
N SER A 280 20.61 -23.12 -32.88
CA SER A 280 21.09 -22.33 -34.02
C SER A 280 22.62 -22.18 -34.00
#